data_fd455daf7d8de7bfa29cbaf98df4ca7b
#
_entry.id   fd455daf7d8de7bfa29cbaf98df4ca7b
#
_cell.length_a   1.000
_cell.length_b   1.000
_cell.length_c   1.000
_cell.angle_alpha   90.00
_cell.angle_beta   90.00
_cell.angle_gamma   90.00
#
_symmetry.space_group_name_H-M   'P 1'
#
loop_
_entity.id
_entity.type
_entity.pdbx_description
1 polymer ?
#
loop_
_entity_poly.entity_id
_entity_poly.type
_entity_poly.pdbx_seq_one_letter_code
_entity_poly.pdbx_strand_id
1 'polypeptide(L)'
;ATVLGIWGEDLENLHKSYLDSFIHAALRDGVITINEREMIEKVGKALKLPVVIPDVPQPIKANTEDLSVGKRVCFTGEASGFSGTIINRGDLEALAAKVGLHPVGGVSKKGCDILVAADTSSLSGKAKKAKEYGIPVISVEKFITYCTFGK
;
A
#
# COMPACT_ATOMS: atom_id res chain seq x y z
N ALA A 1 -9.50 -25.93 -25.73
CA ALA A 1 -9.28 -26.76 -24.53
C ALA A 1 -9.19 -28.26 -24.89
N THR A 2 -9.79 -28.67 -25.97
CA THR A 2 -9.85 -30.09 -26.39
C THR A 2 -8.51 -30.66 -26.89
N VAL A 3 -7.56 -29.82 -27.23
CA VAL A 3 -6.26 -30.23 -27.77
C VAL A 3 -5.25 -30.69 -26.71
N LEU A 4 -5.47 -30.37 -25.46
CA LEU A 4 -4.57 -30.69 -24.33
C LEU A 4 -5.12 -31.75 -23.36
N GLY A 5 -6.28 -32.36 -23.68
CA GLY A 5 -6.86 -33.39 -22.81
C GLY A 5 -7.30 -32.91 -21.43
N ILE A 6 -7.42 -31.60 -21.21
CA ILE A 6 -7.86 -31.02 -19.96
C ILE A 6 -9.40 -31.04 -19.93
N TRP A 7 -9.96 -31.81 -19.03
CA TRP A 7 -11.40 -31.93 -18.83
C TRP A 7 -11.93 -30.74 -18.02
N GLY A 8 -13.22 -30.46 -18.08
CA GLY A 8 -13.82 -29.28 -17.45
C GLY A 8 -13.49 -29.13 -15.95
N GLU A 9 -13.49 -30.25 -15.20
CA GLU A 9 -13.13 -30.29 -13.78
C GLU A 9 -11.66 -29.93 -13.52
N ASP A 10 -10.75 -30.40 -14.37
CA ASP A 10 -9.30 -30.09 -14.26
C ASP A 10 -9.05 -28.62 -14.51
N LEU A 11 -9.78 -28.01 -15.45
CA LEU A 11 -9.70 -26.60 -15.76
C LEU A 11 -10.22 -25.74 -14.59
N GLU A 12 -11.33 -26.13 -13.98
CA GLU A 12 -11.87 -25.44 -12.79
C GLU A 12 -10.92 -25.52 -11.59
N ASN A 13 -10.33 -26.69 -11.38
CA ASN A 13 -9.35 -26.90 -10.30
C ASN A 13 -8.09 -26.06 -10.52
N LEU A 14 -7.61 -25.98 -11.77
CA LEU A 14 -6.48 -25.14 -12.14
C LEU A 14 -6.79 -23.65 -11.93
N HIS A 15 -7.97 -23.21 -12.32
CA HIS A 15 -8.40 -21.83 -12.11
C HIS A 15 -8.54 -21.50 -10.60
N LYS A 16 -9.10 -22.42 -9.80
CA LYS A 16 -9.16 -22.25 -8.34
C LYS A 16 -7.78 -22.14 -7.72
N SER A 17 -6.88 -23.06 -8.08
CA SER A 17 -5.50 -23.06 -7.58
C SER A 17 -4.75 -21.77 -7.96
N TYR A 18 -4.99 -21.25 -9.16
CA TYR A 18 -4.41 -19.98 -9.60
C TYR A 18 -4.95 -18.80 -8.79
N LEU A 19 -6.29 -18.75 -8.60
CA LEU A 19 -6.92 -17.68 -7.81
C LEU A 19 -6.48 -17.73 -6.35
N ASP A 20 -6.38 -18.91 -5.75
CA ASP A 20 -5.89 -19.09 -4.38
C ASP A 20 -4.44 -18.64 -4.24
N SER A 21 -3.58 -19.01 -5.19
CA SER A 21 -2.18 -18.56 -5.20
C SER A 21 -2.08 -17.03 -5.30
N PHE A 22 -2.96 -16.42 -6.07
CA PHE A 22 -3.03 -14.97 -6.23
C PHE A 22 -3.50 -14.26 -4.96
N ILE A 23 -4.51 -14.82 -4.29
CA ILE A 23 -5.00 -14.33 -2.99
C ILE A 23 -3.90 -14.50 -1.92
N HIS A 24 -3.22 -15.65 -1.89
CA HIS A 24 -2.11 -15.88 -0.96
C HIS A 24 -0.94 -14.92 -1.19
N ALA A 25 -0.64 -14.58 -2.43
CA ALA A 25 0.40 -13.58 -2.75
C ALA A 25 0.02 -12.18 -2.24
N ALA A 26 -1.26 -11.80 -2.41
CA ALA A 26 -1.79 -10.54 -1.91
C ALA A 26 -1.86 -10.48 -0.36
N LEU A 27 -2.05 -11.64 0.28
CA LEU A 27 -2.09 -11.76 1.75
C LEU A 27 -0.71 -11.84 2.41
N ARG A 28 0.37 -11.83 1.64
CA ARG A 28 1.73 -12.06 2.15
C ARG A 28 2.16 -11.06 3.22
N ASP A 29 1.66 -9.85 3.18
CA ASP A 29 1.89 -8.80 4.18
C ASP A 29 0.76 -8.68 5.22
N GLY A 30 -0.25 -9.57 5.13
CA GLY A 30 -1.39 -9.60 6.04
C GLY A 30 -2.46 -8.53 5.77
N VAL A 31 -2.36 -7.82 4.64
CA VAL A 31 -3.26 -6.71 4.29
C VAL A 31 -3.59 -6.79 2.79
N ILE A 32 -4.87 -6.75 2.44
CA ILE A 32 -5.29 -6.65 1.03
C ILE A 32 -5.63 -5.19 0.74
N THR A 33 -4.86 -4.55 -0.14
CA THR A 33 -5.13 -3.20 -0.61
C THR A 33 -6.39 -3.15 -1.50
N ILE A 34 -6.96 -1.96 -1.68
CA ILE A 34 -8.13 -1.78 -2.56
C ILE A 34 -7.80 -2.22 -3.99
N ASN A 35 -6.61 -1.90 -4.48
CA ASN A 35 -6.17 -2.27 -5.83
C ASN A 35 -6.01 -3.79 -5.98
N GLU A 36 -5.45 -4.47 -4.98
CA GLU A 36 -5.33 -5.93 -4.96
C GLU A 36 -6.71 -6.59 -4.91
N ARG A 37 -7.63 -6.05 -4.10
CA ARG A 37 -9.02 -6.51 -4.05
C ARG A 37 -9.71 -6.40 -5.41
N GLU A 38 -9.63 -5.25 -6.07
CA GLU A 38 -10.19 -5.05 -7.41
C GLU A 38 -9.56 -6.00 -8.44
N MET A 39 -8.26 -6.24 -8.34
CA MET A 39 -7.55 -7.16 -9.23
C MET A 39 -7.98 -8.61 -9.00
N ILE A 40 -8.11 -9.04 -7.74
CA ILE A 40 -8.63 -10.37 -7.37
C ILE A 40 -10.06 -10.54 -7.90
N GLU A 41 -10.92 -9.53 -7.74
CA GLU A 41 -12.30 -9.57 -8.26
C GLU A 41 -12.34 -9.65 -9.81
N LYS A 42 -11.48 -8.90 -10.49
CA LYS A 42 -11.37 -8.95 -11.96
C LYS A 42 -10.91 -10.33 -12.45
N VAL A 43 -9.91 -10.91 -11.78
CA VAL A 43 -9.41 -12.25 -12.10
C VAL A 43 -10.50 -13.30 -11.83
N GLY A 44 -11.17 -13.24 -10.70
CA GLY A 44 -12.28 -14.16 -10.38
C GLY A 44 -13.42 -14.08 -11.40
N LYS A 45 -13.82 -12.89 -11.81
CA LYS A 45 -14.81 -12.69 -12.87
C LYS A 45 -14.35 -13.27 -14.23
N ALA A 46 -13.09 -13.07 -14.60
CA ALA A 46 -12.53 -13.61 -15.84
C ALA A 46 -12.52 -15.14 -15.83
N LEU A 47 -12.25 -15.75 -14.68
CA LEU A 47 -12.24 -17.19 -14.48
C LEU A 47 -13.63 -17.78 -14.20
N LYS A 48 -14.66 -16.95 -14.08
CA LYS A 48 -16.05 -17.32 -13.70
C LYS A 48 -16.13 -18.08 -12.38
N LEU A 49 -15.26 -17.76 -11.44
CA LEU A 49 -15.22 -18.35 -10.11
C LEU A 49 -15.79 -17.41 -9.06
N PRO A 50 -16.47 -17.93 -8.02
CA PRO A 50 -16.83 -17.13 -6.87
C PRO A 50 -15.56 -16.70 -6.13
N VAL A 51 -15.39 -15.41 -5.97
CA VAL A 51 -14.26 -14.84 -5.22
C VAL A 51 -14.64 -14.75 -3.75
N VAL A 52 -13.98 -15.54 -2.92
CA VAL A 52 -14.06 -15.42 -1.47
C VAL A 52 -12.78 -14.77 -0.99
N ILE A 53 -12.81 -13.47 -0.81
CA ILE A 53 -11.69 -12.74 -0.21
C ILE A 53 -11.85 -12.89 1.31
N PRO A 54 -10.86 -13.45 2.03
CA PRO A 54 -10.90 -13.50 3.49
C PRO A 54 -11.12 -12.10 4.06
N ASP A 55 -11.90 -12.02 5.13
CA ASP A 55 -12.13 -10.75 5.82
C ASP A 55 -10.87 -10.39 6.63
N VAL A 56 -9.84 -9.97 5.93
CA VAL A 56 -8.63 -9.43 6.54
C VAL A 56 -8.94 -8.03 7.04
N PRO A 57 -8.43 -7.64 8.20
CA PRO A 57 -8.51 -6.28 8.67
C PRO A 57 -8.08 -5.37 7.52
N GLN A 58 -9.02 -4.60 7.00
CA GLN A 58 -8.70 -3.57 6.01
C GLN A 58 -7.55 -2.76 6.62
N PRO A 59 -6.53 -2.40 5.83
CA PRO A 59 -5.58 -1.42 6.33
C PRO A 59 -6.45 -0.30 6.88
N ILE A 60 -6.29 -0.05 8.18
CA ILE A 60 -6.97 1.06 8.84
C ILE A 60 -6.87 2.17 7.82
N LYS A 61 -8.02 2.65 7.31
CA LYS A 61 -8.04 3.84 6.48
C LYS A 61 -7.28 4.84 7.31
N ALA A 62 -5.96 4.94 7.10
CA ALA A 62 -5.22 6.07 7.62
C ALA A 62 -6.01 7.21 7.02
N ASN A 63 -6.77 7.87 7.86
CA ASN A 63 -7.63 8.93 7.45
C ASN A 63 -6.73 9.84 6.63
N THR A 64 -7.04 10.02 5.36
CA THR A 64 -6.39 11.04 4.53
C THR A 64 -6.59 12.43 5.16
N GLU A 65 -7.46 12.53 6.16
CA GLU A 65 -7.65 13.67 7.05
C GLU A 65 -6.38 14.05 7.83
N ASP A 66 -5.47 13.09 8.07
CA ASP A 66 -4.18 13.39 8.69
C ASP A 66 -3.23 14.16 7.76
N LEU A 67 -3.40 14.03 6.44
CA LEU A 67 -2.62 14.75 5.42
C LEU A 67 -3.32 16.07 5.07
N SER A 68 -3.19 17.08 5.90
CA SER A 68 -3.72 18.44 5.63
C SER A 68 -2.60 19.37 5.19
N VAL A 69 -2.94 20.33 4.34
CA VAL A 69 -2.03 21.41 3.92
C VAL A 69 -1.40 22.08 5.14
N GLY A 70 -0.09 22.30 5.12
CA GLY A 70 0.68 22.92 6.22
C GLY A 70 1.24 21.93 7.23
N LYS A 71 0.90 20.64 7.17
CA LYS A 71 1.49 19.63 8.06
C LYS A 71 2.92 19.28 7.67
N ARG A 72 3.73 18.96 8.67
CA ARG A 72 5.14 18.59 8.52
C ARG A 72 5.26 17.09 8.37
N VAL A 73 5.87 16.68 7.27
CA VAL A 73 6.01 15.28 6.86
C VAL A 73 7.48 14.87 6.85
N CYS A 74 7.82 13.81 7.55
CA CYS A 74 9.13 13.19 7.51
C CYS A 74 9.10 11.91 6.69
N PHE A 75 10.16 11.65 5.92
CA PHE A 75 10.31 10.45 5.12
C PHE A 75 11.38 9.53 5.69
N THR A 76 11.13 8.21 5.67
CA THR A 76 12.11 7.20 6.07
C THR A 76 12.06 6.00 5.14
N GLY A 77 13.26 5.47 4.83
CA GLY A 77 13.44 4.38 3.88
C GLY A 77 13.53 4.86 2.43
N GLU A 78 14.05 3.98 1.57
CA GLU A 78 14.00 4.14 0.12
C GLU A 78 12.67 3.54 -0.36
N ALA A 79 11.91 4.31 -1.11
CA ALA A 79 10.63 3.86 -1.60
C ALA A 79 10.78 3.25 -2.98
N SER A 80 10.32 2.02 -3.15
CA SER A 80 10.05 1.48 -4.47
C SER A 80 8.69 2.01 -4.92
N GLY A 81 8.65 2.78 -6.00
CA GLY A 81 7.41 3.28 -6.56
C GLY A 81 6.56 2.18 -7.19
N PHE A 82 5.31 2.50 -7.51
CA PHE A 82 4.26 1.64 -8.07
C PHE A 82 4.66 0.87 -9.35
N SER A 83 5.76 1.27 -9.99
CA SER A 83 6.26 0.69 -11.25
C SER A 83 7.66 0.08 -11.12
N GLY A 84 8.10 -0.28 -9.91
CA GLY A 84 9.48 -0.75 -9.70
C GLY A 84 10.54 0.34 -9.82
N THR A 85 10.13 1.58 -10.04
CA THR A 85 11.02 2.74 -10.08
C THR A 85 11.36 3.14 -8.65
N ILE A 86 12.63 3.23 -8.33
CA ILE A 86 13.09 3.74 -7.04
C ILE A 86 12.75 5.24 -7.00
N ILE A 87 11.82 5.61 -6.13
CA ILE A 87 11.51 7.01 -5.87
C ILE A 87 12.45 7.49 -4.78
N ASN A 88 13.32 8.41 -5.13
CA ASN A 88 14.24 9.00 -4.20
C ASN A 88 13.50 9.87 -3.16
N ARG A 89 14.08 9.97 -1.98
CA ARG A 89 13.55 10.82 -0.91
C ARG A 89 13.32 12.26 -1.37
N GLY A 90 14.22 12.81 -2.20
CA GLY A 90 14.09 14.17 -2.74
C GLY A 90 12.84 14.36 -3.59
N ASP A 91 12.45 13.35 -4.37
CA ASP A 91 11.24 13.37 -5.19
C ASP A 91 9.98 13.37 -4.31
N LEU A 92 9.99 12.60 -3.21
CA LEU A 92 8.89 12.57 -2.24
C LEU A 92 8.77 13.91 -1.49
N GLU A 93 9.89 14.53 -1.14
CA GLU A 93 9.93 15.85 -0.51
C GLU A 93 9.41 16.94 -1.46
N ALA A 94 9.78 16.88 -2.75
CA ALA A 94 9.27 17.78 -3.78
C ALA A 94 7.75 17.59 -4.00
N LEU A 95 7.29 16.34 -4.00
CA LEU A 95 5.87 16.03 -4.12
C LEU A 95 5.07 16.56 -2.92
N ALA A 96 5.60 16.41 -1.70
CA ALA A 96 5.01 16.97 -0.49
C ALA A 96 4.86 18.49 -0.56
N ALA A 97 5.92 19.18 -0.95
CA ALA A 97 5.89 20.63 -1.12
C ALA A 97 4.85 21.09 -2.16
N LYS A 98 4.71 20.34 -3.26
CA LYS A 98 3.74 20.63 -4.33
C LYS A 98 2.29 20.57 -3.87
N VAL A 99 1.98 19.71 -2.91
CA VAL A 99 0.62 19.59 -2.32
C VAL A 99 0.44 20.43 -1.04
N GLY A 100 1.41 21.29 -0.72
CA GLY A 100 1.34 22.20 0.43
C GLY A 100 1.71 21.59 1.77
N LEU A 101 2.41 20.46 1.78
CA LEU A 101 2.99 19.87 2.97
C LEU A 101 4.43 20.39 3.17
N HIS A 102 4.92 20.34 4.40
CA HIS A 102 6.28 20.78 4.73
C HIS A 102 7.18 19.56 4.98
N PRO A 103 8.08 19.20 4.05
CA PRO A 103 9.03 18.12 4.28
C PRO A 103 10.04 18.49 5.37
N VAL A 104 10.27 17.58 6.32
CA VAL A 104 11.21 17.76 7.42
C VAL A 104 12.22 16.62 7.50
N GLY A 105 13.44 16.94 7.91
CA GLY A 105 14.56 15.98 7.90
C GLY A 105 14.49 14.91 9.00
N GLY A 106 13.72 15.11 10.07
CA GLY A 106 13.72 14.24 11.23
C GLY A 106 12.39 14.16 11.97
N VAL A 107 12.21 13.08 12.72
CA VAL A 107 11.06 12.88 13.59
C VAL A 107 11.34 13.49 14.94
N SER A 108 10.54 14.48 15.34
CA SER A 108 10.55 15.07 16.67
C SER A 108 9.13 15.39 17.13
N LYS A 109 8.91 15.37 18.44
CA LYS A 109 7.57 15.53 19.05
C LYS A 109 6.82 16.80 18.64
N LYS A 110 7.55 17.87 18.31
CA LYS A 110 6.97 19.16 17.88
C LYS A 110 7.35 19.56 16.45
N GLY A 111 8.14 18.76 15.74
CA GLY A 111 8.68 19.09 14.43
C GLY A 111 8.23 18.17 13.29
N CYS A 112 7.43 17.14 13.58
CA CYS A 112 6.92 16.21 12.59
C CYS A 112 5.49 15.84 12.98
N ASP A 113 4.57 15.96 12.06
CA ASP A 113 3.17 15.66 12.26
C ASP A 113 2.80 14.29 11.67
N ILE A 114 3.53 13.84 10.64
CA ILE A 114 3.30 12.56 9.95
C ILE A 114 4.64 11.96 9.52
N LEU A 115 4.80 10.66 9.70
CA LEU A 115 5.91 9.89 9.15
C LEU A 115 5.44 9.08 7.94
N VAL A 116 6.08 9.29 6.80
CA VAL A 116 5.90 8.47 5.60
C VAL A 116 7.03 7.45 5.54
N ALA A 117 6.69 6.18 5.56
CA ALA A 117 7.63 5.08 5.55
C ALA A 117 7.43 4.19 4.32
N ALA A 118 8.53 3.73 3.73
CA ALA A 118 8.48 2.73 2.65
C ALA A 118 7.88 1.41 3.15
N ASP A 119 8.20 1.08 4.41
CA ASP A 119 7.63 -0.06 5.12
C ASP A 119 7.12 0.41 6.48
N THR A 120 5.80 0.32 6.70
CA THR A 120 5.15 0.71 7.95
C THR A 120 5.46 -0.23 9.10
N SER A 121 5.92 -1.44 8.81
CA SER A 121 6.38 -2.42 9.79
C SER A 121 7.86 -2.23 10.16
N SER A 122 8.56 -1.36 9.44
CA SER A 122 9.99 -1.09 9.64
C SER A 122 10.29 -0.68 11.08
N LEU A 123 11.28 -1.34 11.67
CA LEU A 123 11.85 -1.01 12.99
C LEU A 123 12.91 0.10 12.92
N SER A 124 12.88 0.92 11.86
CA SER A 124 13.82 2.04 11.73
C SER A 124 13.76 2.98 12.95
N GLY A 125 14.87 3.63 13.27
CA GLY A 125 14.93 4.56 14.40
C GLY A 125 13.89 5.67 14.34
N LYS A 126 13.53 6.12 13.12
CA LYS A 126 12.47 7.11 12.89
C LYS A 126 11.08 6.54 13.15
N ALA A 127 10.80 5.30 12.74
CA ALA A 127 9.54 4.63 13.00
C ALA A 127 9.31 4.37 14.49
N LYS A 128 10.36 3.97 15.22
CA LYS A 128 10.30 3.82 16.68
C LYS A 128 9.97 5.15 17.38
N LYS A 129 10.66 6.23 17.01
CA LYS A 129 10.39 7.57 17.55
C LYS A 129 8.98 8.07 17.21
N ALA A 130 8.49 7.80 16.00
CA ALA A 130 7.14 8.18 15.63
C ALA A 130 6.11 7.48 16.51
N LYS A 131 6.26 6.17 16.75
CA LYS A 131 5.39 5.42 17.68
C LYS A 131 5.46 5.96 19.09
N GLU A 132 6.67 6.26 19.61
CA GLU A 132 6.88 6.83 20.95
C GLU A 132 6.21 8.19 21.11
N TYR A 133 6.21 9.01 20.06
CA TYR A 133 5.64 10.36 20.09
C TYR A 133 4.17 10.42 19.66
N GLY A 134 3.56 9.27 19.34
CA GLY A 134 2.18 9.20 18.86
C GLY A 134 1.98 9.82 17.49
N ILE A 135 3.04 9.88 16.67
CA ILE A 135 2.99 10.41 15.30
C ILE A 135 2.48 9.32 14.36
N PRO A 136 1.42 9.57 13.58
CA PRO A 136 0.90 8.60 12.62
C PRO A 136 1.94 8.24 11.56
N VAL A 137 2.02 6.94 11.26
CA VAL A 137 2.90 6.41 10.23
C VAL A 137 2.04 5.95 9.05
N ILE A 138 2.32 6.48 7.87
CA ILE A 138 1.63 6.11 6.63
C ILE A 138 2.61 5.51 5.63
N SER A 139 2.12 4.67 4.72
CA SER A 139 2.96 4.12 3.65
C SER A 139 3.19 5.17 2.54
N VAL A 140 4.30 5.01 1.82
CA VAL A 140 4.61 5.85 0.65
C VAL A 140 3.51 5.76 -0.40
N GLU A 141 2.92 4.59 -0.60
CA GLU A 141 1.82 4.40 -1.55
C GLU A 141 0.60 5.26 -1.21
N LYS A 142 0.19 5.30 0.06
CA LYS A 142 -0.90 6.16 0.53
C LYS A 142 -0.57 7.64 0.35
N PHE A 143 0.66 8.01 0.62
CA PHE A 143 1.14 9.37 0.41
C PHE A 143 1.07 9.77 -1.07
N ILE A 144 1.55 8.92 -1.99
CA ILE A 144 1.49 9.15 -3.43
C ILE A 144 0.04 9.25 -3.91
N THR A 145 -0.83 8.34 -3.43
CA THR A 145 -2.27 8.36 -3.75
C THR A 145 -2.91 9.69 -3.33
N TYR A 146 -2.61 10.17 -2.13
CA TYR A 146 -3.06 11.49 -1.66
C TYR A 146 -2.58 12.62 -2.56
N CYS A 147 -1.29 12.61 -2.93
CA CYS A 147 -0.73 13.65 -3.80
C CYS A 147 -1.32 13.66 -5.21
N THR A 148 -1.78 12.49 -5.69
CA THR A 148 -2.32 12.33 -7.05
C THR A 148 -3.82 12.58 -7.12
N PHE A 149 -4.58 12.15 -6.13
CA PHE A 149 -6.05 12.13 -6.13
C PHE A 149 -6.69 12.92 -4.99
N GLY A 150 -5.91 13.45 -4.05
CA GLY A 150 -6.37 14.11 -2.82
C GLY A 150 -6.73 15.60 -2.97
N LYS A 151 -7.21 16.02 -4.16
CA LYS A 151 -7.78 17.34 -4.36
C LYS A 151 -9.30 17.28 -4.40
#